data_af1c2bb33c367a5c5c348a83356bc35b
#
_entry.id   af1c2bb33c367a5c5c348a83356bc35b
#
_cell.length_a   1.000
_cell.length_b   1.000
_cell.length_c   1.000
_cell.angle_alpha   90.00
_cell.angle_beta   90.00
_cell.angle_gamma   90.00
#
_symmetry.space_group_name_H-M   'P 1'
#
loop_
_entity.id
_entity.type
_entity.pdbx_description
1 polymer ?
#
loop_
_entity_poly.entity_id
_entity_poly.type
_entity_poly.pdbx_seq_one_letter_code
_entity_poly.pdbx_strand_id
1 'polypeptide(L)'
;RRVTRPQLIGMVISYAGVLLVFGHELLAGESKGGGLAAAWGAFLVFLSAVSYAGYLVYSGEFVQRLGSLRLVGLATTVACLFCLAQFALLRPLDAALQVAPEVIWLSVLNATLCTAVPVLMVMMAIERIGPAIAAQTGMIGPLSTILMGVVILGEPFTAWIAAGTALVIAGIFVFTRKGR
;
A
#
# COMPACT_ATOMS: atom_id res chain seq x y z
N ARG A 1 -2.50 -21.42 -9.22
CA ARG A 1 -2.43 -22.27 -7.99
C ARG A 1 -3.74 -22.10 -7.23
N ARG A 2 -4.38 -23.22 -6.81
CA ARG A 2 -5.61 -23.17 -6.01
C ARG A 2 -5.28 -22.76 -4.58
N VAL A 3 -6.05 -21.81 -4.03
CA VAL A 3 -5.92 -21.36 -2.63
C VAL A 3 -6.24 -22.54 -1.72
N THR A 4 -5.35 -22.84 -0.78
CA THR A 4 -5.54 -23.92 0.18
C THR A 4 -6.39 -23.44 1.36
N ARG A 5 -7.10 -24.38 2.04
CA ARG A 5 -7.93 -24.04 3.21
C ARG A 5 -7.20 -23.21 4.29
N PRO A 6 -5.95 -23.54 4.70
CA PRO A 6 -5.24 -22.72 5.68
C PRO A 6 -4.89 -21.32 5.16
N GLN A 7 -4.64 -21.15 3.85
CA GLN A 7 -4.45 -19.83 3.26
C GLN A 7 -5.71 -18.98 3.34
N LEU A 8 -6.88 -19.60 3.09
CA LEU A 8 -8.17 -18.91 3.25
C LEU A 8 -8.40 -18.47 4.71
N ILE A 9 -8.11 -19.35 5.67
CA ILE A 9 -8.22 -19.04 7.11
C ILE A 9 -7.28 -17.88 7.48
N GLY A 10 -6.02 -17.93 7.05
CA GLY A 10 -5.06 -16.84 7.29
C GLY A 10 -5.52 -15.49 6.72
N MET A 11 -6.09 -15.50 5.51
CA MET A 11 -6.69 -14.31 4.91
C MET A 11 -7.85 -13.77 5.75
N VAL A 12 -8.81 -14.63 6.14
CA VAL A 12 -9.97 -14.22 6.95
C VAL A 12 -9.52 -13.60 8.28
N ILE A 13 -8.54 -14.20 8.96
CA ILE A 13 -8.00 -13.68 10.22
C ILE A 13 -7.34 -12.30 9.99
N SER A 14 -6.53 -12.14 8.93
CA SER A 14 -5.89 -10.86 8.61
C SER A 14 -6.92 -9.77 8.31
N TYR A 15 -7.92 -10.06 7.49
CA TYR A 15 -8.99 -9.10 7.19
C TYR A 15 -9.85 -8.76 8.42
N ALA A 16 -10.11 -9.73 9.30
CA ALA A 16 -10.80 -9.47 10.56
C ALA A 16 -10.00 -8.50 11.45
N GLY A 17 -8.66 -8.63 11.49
CA GLY A 17 -7.78 -7.68 12.18
C GLY A 17 -7.87 -6.26 11.63
N VAL A 18 -7.85 -6.12 10.31
CA VAL A 18 -8.01 -4.82 9.63
C VAL A 18 -9.39 -4.22 9.94
N LEU A 19 -10.46 -5.00 9.80
CA LEU A 19 -11.83 -4.56 10.08
C LEU A 19 -12.03 -4.15 11.54
N LEU A 20 -11.33 -4.80 12.47
CA LEU A 20 -11.41 -4.47 13.89
C LEU A 20 -10.81 -3.09 14.19
N VAL A 21 -9.68 -2.76 13.59
CA VAL A 21 -9.04 -1.43 13.74
C VAL A 21 -9.90 -0.35 13.08
N PHE A 22 -10.18 -0.50 11.80
CA PHE A 22 -10.96 0.50 11.03
C PHE A 22 -12.41 0.61 11.51
N GLY A 23 -13.03 -0.50 11.87
CA GLY A 23 -14.41 -0.51 12.38
C GLY A 23 -14.53 0.25 13.69
N HIS A 24 -13.56 0.14 14.59
CA HIS A 24 -13.53 0.90 15.82
C HIS A 24 -13.39 2.41 15.57
N GLU A 25 -12.48 2.83 14.66
CA GLU A 25 -12.31 4.24 14.31
C GLU A 25 -13.58 4.85 13.67
N LEU A 26 -14.25 4.10 12.80
CA LEU A 26 -15.52 4.52 12.19
C LEU A 26 -16.65 4.64 13.21
N LEU A 27 -16.72 3.73 14.18
CA LEU A 27 -17.78 3.73 15.23
C LEU A 27 -17.49 4.75 16.34
N ALA A 28 -16.23 5.01 16.64
CA ALA A 28 -15.82 5.99 17.66
C ALA A 28 -16.09 7.44 17.22
N GLY A 29 -16.41 7.68 15.94
CA GLY A 29 -16.76 9.01 15.43
C GLY A 29 -15.61 10.02 15.42
N GLU A 30 -14.38 9.58 15.66
CA GLU A 30 -13.18 10.44 15.69
C GLU A 30 -12.73 10.92 14.30
N SER A 31 -13.33 10.37 13.25
CA SER A 31 -13.17 10.85 11.89
C SER A 31 -13.81 12.22 11.75
N LYS A 32 -13.00 13.28 11.71
CA LYS A 32 -13.38 14.69 11.54
C LYS A 32 -14.22 15.02 10.28
N GLY A 33 -14.70 14.00 9.58
CA GLY A 33 -15.56 14.07 8.39
C GLY A 33 -16.64 13.00 8.43
N GLY A 34 -17.32 12.82 9.57
CA GLY A 34 -18.32 11.77 9.78
C GLY A 34 -19.39 11.68 8.69
N GLY A 35 -19.82 10.47 8.36
CA GLY A 35 -20.92 10.19 7.45
C GLY A 35 -20.49 9.75 6.05
N LEU A 36 -21.22 10.20 5.04
CA LEU A 36 -21.10 9.77 3.64
C LEU A 36 -19.71 10.02 3.03
N ALA A 37 -19.05 11.12 3.41
CA ALA A 37 -17.71 11.46 2.92
C ALA A 37 -16.63 10.46 3.39
N ALA A 38 -16.68 10.02 4.64
CA ALA A 38 -15.77 9.00 5.16
C ALA A 38 -16.02 7.63 4.50
N ALA A 39 -17.27 7.27 4.26
CA ALA A 39 -17.64 6.04 3.56
C ALA A 39 -17.13 6.06 2.10
N TRP A 40 -17.27 7.19 1.39
CA TRP A 40 -16.71 7.36 0.06
C TRP A 40 -15.19 7.28 0.05
N GLY A 41 -14.52 7.91 1.01
CA GLY A 41 -13.07 7.81 1.18
C GLY A 41 -12.60 6.35 1.37
N ALA A 42 -13.27 5.62 2.27
CA ALA A 42 -12.98 4.21 2.51
C ALA A 42 -13.21 3.35 1.25
N PHE A 43 -14.28 3.60 0.50
CA PHE A 43 -14.56 2.92 -0.76
C PHE A 43 -13.47 3.17 -1.82
N LEU A 44 -13.01 4.42 -1.96
CA LEU A 44 -11.93 4.76 -2.90
C LEU A 44 -10.60 4.10 -2.50
N VAL A 45 -10.29 4.05 -1.20
CA VAL A 45 -9.10 3.33 -0.70
C VAL A 45 -9.22 1.83 -0.99
N PHE A 46 -10.37 1.23 -0.78
CA PHE A 46 -10.61 -0.17 -1.12
C PHE A 46 -10.42 -0.44 -2.61
N LEU A 47 -10.97 0.41 -3.47
CA LEU A 47 -10.81 0.29 -4.93
C LEU A 47 -9.35 0.42 -5.36
N SER A 48 -8.60 1.33 -4.73
CA SER A 48 -7.16 1.47 -4.92
C SER A 48 -6.40 0.19 -4.53
N ALA A 49 -6.76 -0.43 -3.40
CA ALA A 49 -6.16 -1.69 -2.95
C ALA A 49 -6.43 -2.84 -3.93
N VAL A 50 -7.65 -2.95 -4.47
CA VAL A 50 -8.00 -3.94 -5.50
C VAL A 50 -7.18 -3.70 -6.79
N SER A 51 -7.06 -2.45 -7.21
CA SER A 51 -6.24 -2.07 -8.37
C SER A 51 -4.77 -2.44 -8.16
N TYR A 52 -4.23 -2.16 -6.97
CA TYR A 52 -2.85 -2.50 -6.60
C TYR A 52 -2.62 -4.01 -6.56
N ALA A 53 -3.59 -4.79 -6.06
CA ALA A 53 -3.51 -6.25 -6.07
C ALA A 53 -3.46 -6.80 -7.52
N GLY A 54 -4.30 -6.26 -8.40
CA GLY A 54 -4.24 -6.57 -9.83
C GLY A 54 -2.89 -6.24 -10.44
N TYR A 55 -2.37 -5.05 -10.16
CA TYR A 55 -1.03 -4.64 -10.60
C TYR A 55 0.06 -5.63 -10.16
N LEU A 56 0.07 -6.08 -8.90
CA LEU A 56 1.06 -7.04 -8.42
C LEU A 56 0.99 -8.39 -9.13
N VAL A 57 -0.24 -8.89 -9.40
CA VAL A 57 -0.44 -10.16 -10.10
C VAL A 57 0.06 -10.08 -11.55
N TYR A 58 -0.36 -9.07 -12.29
CA TYR A 58 0.06 -8.87 -13.69
C TYR A 58 1.56 -8.58 -13.78
N SER A 59 2.11 -7.77 -12.89
CA SER A 59 3.54 -7.49 -12.82
C SER A 59 4.36 -8.75 -12.61
N GLY A 60 3.84 -9.74 -11.86
CA GLY A 60 4.48 -11.02 -11.66
C GLY A 60 4.71 -11.81 -12.95
N GLU A 61 3.82 -11.69 -13.93
CA GLU A 61 3.99 -12.32 -15.25
C GLU A 61 4.95 -11.53 -16.14
N PHE A 62 4.79 -10.21 -16.18
CA PHE A 62 5.59 -9.34 -17.04
C PHE A 62 7.05 -9.23 -16.57
N VAL A 63 7.30 -9.24 -15.26
CA VAL A 63 8.67 -9.13 -14.72
C VAL A 63 9.54 -10.32 -15.12
N GLN A 64 8.96 -11.50 -15.25
CA GLN A 64 9.69 -12.70 -15.71
C GLN A 64 10.13 -12.60 -17.19
N ARG A 65 9.44 -11.78 -17.99
CA ARG A 65 9.75 -11.61 -19.42
C ARG A 65 10.63 -10.40 -19.70
N LEU A 66 10.39 -9.29 -19.01
CA LEU A 66 11.04 -8.00 -19.26
C LEU A 66 12.19 -7.68 -18.29
N GLY A 67 12.20 -8.36 -17.13
CA GLY A 67 13.04 -8.00 -15.98
C GLY A 67 12.47 -6.81 -15.19
N SER A 68 12.85 -6.73 -13.91
CA SER A 68 12.32 -5.74 -12.98
C SER A 68 12.63 -4.30 -13.40
N LEU A 69 13.84 -4.01 -13.85
CA LEU A 69 14.27 -2.66 -14.19
C LEU A 69 13.49 -2.08 -15.38
N ARG A 70 13.33 -2.87 -16.45
CA ARG A 70 12.61 -2.45 -17.65
C ARG A 70 11.11 -2.28 -17.38
N LEU A 71 10.53 -3.22 -16.61
CA LEU A 71 9.13 -3.14 -16.26
C LEU A 71 8.82 -1.89 -15.42
N VAL A 72 9.63 -1.63 -14.39
CA VAL A 72 9.48 -0.44 -13.54
C VAL A 72 9.68 0.83 -14.37
N GLY A 73 10.72 0.90 -15.18
CA GLY A 73 10.97 2.06 -16.04
C GLY A 73 9.80 2.38 -16.96
N LEU A 74 9.27 1.39 -17.67
CA LEU A 74 8.11 1.57 -18.55
C LEU A 74 6.83 1.93 -17.78
N ALA A 75 6.52 1.19 -16.73
CA ALA A 75 5.29 1.42 -15.96
C ALA A 75 5.29 2.80 -15.27
N THR A 76 6.41 3.20 -14.66
CA THR A 76 6.51 4.52 -14.02
C THR A 76 6.50 5.65 -15.05
N THR A 77 7.13 5.49 -16.20
CA THR A 77 7.07 6.50 -17.27
C THR A 77 5.63 6.72 -17.75
N VAL A 78 4.89 5.65 -18.01
CA VAL A 78 3.47 5.76 -18.42
C VAL A 78 2.65 6.40 -17.30
N ALA A 79 2.84 6.00 -16.04
CA ALA A 79 2.14 6.58 -14.91
C ALA A 79 2.45 8.08 -14.75
N CYS A 80 3.70 8.50 -14.90
CA CYS A 80 4.09 9.91 -14.87
C CYS A 80 3.43 10.71 -16.00
N LEU A 81 3.36 10.16 -17.22
CA LEU A 81 2.69 10.82 -18.34
C LEU A 81 1.21 11.04 -18.05
N PHE A 82 0.52 10.04 -17.49
CA PHE A 82 -0.88 10.19 -17.07
C PHE A 82 -1.05 11.23 -15.96
N CYS A 83 -0.18 11.25 -14.95
CA CYS A 83 -0.20 12.26 -13.89
C CYS A 83 0.03 13.68 -14.44
N LEU A 84 0.99 13.84 -15.35
CA LEU A 84 1.25 15.13 -16.00
C LEU A 84 0.07 15.59 -16.87
N ALA A 85 -0.52 14.68 -17.64
CA ALA A 85 -1.72 14.97 -18.44
C ALA A 85 -2.90 15.38 -17.54
N GLN A 86 -3.14 14.65 -16.47
CA GLN A 86 -4.17 14.97 -15.49
C GLN A 86 -3.93 16.34 -14.84
N PHE A 87 -2.70 16.64 -14.46
CA PHE A 87 -2.34 17.95 -13.90
C PHE A 87 -2.60 19.08 -14.90
N ALA A 88 -2.16 18.91 -16.15
CA ALA A 88 -2.36 19.91 -17.20
C ALA A 88 -3.83 20.17 -17.54
N LEU A 89 -4.69 19.14 -17.39
CA LEU A 89 -6.13 19.26 -17.64
C LEU A 89 -6.91 19.88 -16.48
N LEU A 90 -6.48 19.63 -15.24
CA LEU A 90 -7.26 19.97 -14.03
C LEU A 90 -6.70 21.18 -13.28
N ARG A 91 -5.47 21.59 -13.54
CA ARG A 91 -4.79 22.66 -12.82
C ARG A 91 -4.11 23.65 -13.76
N PRO A 92 -4.09 24.95 -13.42
CA PRO A 92 -3.32 25.92 -14.18
C PRO A 92 -1.82 25.61 -14.07
N LEU A 93 -1.10 25.69 -15.18
CA LEU A 93 0.33 25.35 -15.23
C LEU A 93 1.16 26.29 -14.35
N ASP A 94 0.69 27.52 -14.13
CA ASP A 94 1.34 28.50 -13.25
C ASP A 94 1.46 28.02 -11.80
N ALA A 95 0.55 27.14 -11.35
CA ALA A 95 0.60 26.59 -10.01
C ALA A 95 1.87 25.77 -9.75
N ALA A 96 2.45 25.16 -10.78
CA ALA A 96 3.71 24.43 -10.68
C ALA A 96 4.94 25.34 -10.61
N LEU A 97 4.84 26.58 -11.13
CA LEU A 97 5.94 27.56 -11.14
C LEU A 97 6.00 28.40 -9.86
N GLN A 98 4.90 28.46 -9.11
CA GLN A 98 4.77 29.25 -7.87
C GLN A 98 5.08 28.44 -6.61
N VAL A 99 5.76 27.31 -6.74
CA VAL A 99 6.07 26.42 -5.61
C VAL A 99 7.40 26.81 -4.97
N ALA A 100 7.45 26.84 -3.64
CA ALA A 100 8.67 27.12 -2.91
C ALA A 100 9.78 26.10 -3.24
N PRO A 101 11.06 26.51 -3.32
CA PRO A 101 12.18 25.62 -3.68
C PRO A 101 12.30 24.39 -2.78
N GLU A 102 11.94 24.52 -1.50
CA GLU A 102 11.95 23.42 -0.53
C GLU A 102 10.98 22.31 -0.93
N VAL A 103 9.80 22.67 -1.45
CA VAL A 103 8.79 21.71 -1.90
C VAL A 103 9.28 20.95 -3.13
N ILE A 104 9.97 21.61 -4.04
CA ILE A 104 10.56 20.98 -5.23
C ILE A 104 11.60 19.93 -4.80
N TRP A 105 12.52 20.31 -3.92
CA TRP A 105 13.55 19.40 -3.42
C TRP A 105 12.96 18.21 -2.66
N LEU A 106 12.01 18.44 -1.75
CA LEU A 106 11.33 17.39 -1.02
C LEU A 106 10.53 16.48 -1.96
N SER A 107 9.92 17.03 -3.01
CA SER A 107 9.21 16.24 -4.02
C SER A 107 10.15 15.33 -4.82
N VAL A 108 11.33 15.82 -5.21
CA VAL A 108 12.35 15.01 -5.89
C VAL A 108 12.85 13.89 -4.97
N LEU A 109 13.11 14.20 -3.71
CA LEU A 109 13.56 13.24 -2.71
C LEU A 109 12.47 12.17 -2.46
N ASN A 110 11.21 12.58 -2.34
CA ASN A 110 10.07 11.66 -2.20
C ASN A 110 9.90 10.77 -3.44
N ALA A 111 9.98 11.35 -4.65
CA ALA A 111 9.86 10.60 -5.89
C ALA A 111 10.98 9.55 -6.06
N THR A 112 12.21 9.89 -5.64
CA THR A 112 13.35 8.97 -5.77
C THR A 112 13.39 7.95 -4.64
N LEU A 113 13.53 8.39 -3.39
CA LEU A 113 13.77 7.50 -2.24
C LEU A 113 12.49 6.81 -1.73
N CYS A 114 11.35 7.49 -1.78
CA CYS A 114 10.11 6.93 -1.23
C CYS A 114 9.23 6.28 -2.30
N THR A 115 9.51 6.48 -3.60
CA THR A 115 8.70 5.92 -4.67
C THR A 115 9.52 5.01 -5.60
N ALA A 116 10.48 5.57 -6.34
CA ALA A 116 11.19 4.82 -7.38
C ALA A 116 12.00 3.65 -6.81
N VAL A 117 12.78 3.89 -5.75
CA VAL A 117 13.61 2.85 -5.12
C VAL A 117 12.77 1.73 -4.51
N PRO A 118 11.73 1.99 -3.67
CA PRO A 118 10.90 0.93 -3.13
C PRO A 118 10.14 0.13 -4.19
N VAL A 119 9.60 0.79 -5.23
CA VAL A 119 8.90 0.09 -6.32
C VAL A 119 9.87 -0.85 -7.06
N LEU A 120 11.10 -0.40 -7.34
CA LEU A 120 12.11 -1.26 -7.95
C LEU A 120 12.46 -2.44 -7.05
N MET A 121 12.65 -2.23 -5.74
CA MET A 121 12.94 -3.30 -4.79
C MET A 121 11.80 -4.33 -4.72
N VAL A 122 10.54 -3.90 -4.72
CA VAL A 122 9.37 -4.78 -4.75
C VAL A 122 9.35 -5.60 -6.04
N MET A 123 9.62 -4.99 -7.21
CA MET A 123 9.65 -5.71 -8.48
C MET A 123 10.82 -6.70 -8.56
N MET A 124 11.99 -6.36 -8.02
CA MET A 124 13.12 -7.30 -7.89
C MET A 124 12.78 -8.48 -6.95
N ALA A 125 12.03 -8.22 -5.88
CA ALA A 125 11.54 -9.27 -5.00
C ALA A 125 10.54 -10.18 -5.73
N ILE A 126 9.57 -9.61 -6.46
CA ILE A 126 8.60 -10.38 -7.26
C ILE A 126 9.30 -11.22 -8.32
N GLU A 127 10.33 -10.70 -8.97
CA GLU A 127 11.13 -11.42 -9.96
C GLU A 127 11.83 -12.66 -9.36
N ARG A 128 12.32 -12.55 -8.12
CA ARG A 128 13.08 -13.62 -7.46
C ARG A 128 12.23 -14.63 -6.71
N ILE A 129 11.23 -14.17 -5.96
CA ILE A 129 10.45 -15.00 -5.02
C ILE A 129 8.96 -15.11 -5.40
N GLY A 130 8.54 -14.40 -6.43
CA GLY A 130 7.16 -14.39 -6.92
C GLY A 130 6.24 -13.41 -6.17
N PRO A 131 5.11 -13.02 -6.81
CA PRO A 131 4.23 -11.96 -6.29
C PRO A 131 3.57 -12.32 -4.95
N ALA A 132 3.22 -13.59 -4.73
CA ALA A 132 2.53 -14.00 -3.50
C ALA A 132 3.42 -13.84 -2.25
N ILE A 133 4.69 -14.26 -2.32
CA ILE A 133 5.63 -14.15 -1.19
C ILE A 133 6.04 -12.70 -1.00
N ALA A 134 6.30 -11.96 -2.09
CA ALA A 134 6.61 -10.54 -2.03
C ALA A 134 5.49 -9.73 -1.37
N ALA A 135 4.23 -9.97 -1.75
CA ALA A 135 3.07 -9.32 -1.13
C ALA A 135 2.96 -9.63 0.37
N GLN A 136 3.22 -10.89 0.78
CA GLN A 136 3.19 -11.26 2.20
C GLN A 136 4.29 -10.55 3.00
N THR A 137 5.50 -10.46 2.45
CA THR A 137 6.59 -9.72 3.10
C THR A 137 6.25 -8.23 3.21
N GLY A 138 5.56 -7.66 2.22
CA GLY A 138 5.07 -6.28 2.24
C GLY A 138 4.08 -5.97 3.36
N MET A 139 3.41 -6.97 3.92
CA MET A 139 2.49 -6.79 5.07
C MET A 139 3.20 -6.36 6.37
N ILE A 140 4.53 -6.44 6.43
CA ILE A 140 5.33 -5.85 7.52
C ILE A 140 5.28 -4.31 7.48
N GLY A 141 5.06 -3.72 6.29
CA GLY A 141 5.01 -2.27 6.11
C GLY A 141 4.01 -1.55 7.03
N PRO A 142 2.73 -1.93 7.08
CA PRO A 142 1.75 -1.34 7.99
C PRO A 142 2.16 -1.40 9.47
N LEU A 143 2.80 -2.49 9.90
CA LEU A 143 3.30 -2.63 11.28
C LEU A 143 4.39 -1.60 11.59
N SER A 144 5.32 -1.43 10.66
CA SER A 144 6.38 -0.44 10.76
C SER A 144 5.81 0.98 10.81
N THR A 145 4.80 1.27 9.99
CA THR A 145 4.12 2.57 9.95
C THR A 145 3.42 2.87 11.27
N ILE A 146 2.69 1.92 11.83
CA ILE A 146 2.02 2.07 13.14
C ILE A 146 3.06 2.34 14.24
N LEU A 147 4.15 1.56 14.27
CA LEU A 147 5.21 1.75 15.26
C LEU A 147 5.84 3.14 15.15
N MET A 148 6.11 3.61 13.94
CA MET A 148 6.65 4.94 13.71
C MET A 148 5.65 6.05 14.08
N GLY A 149 4.35 5.86 13.81
CA GLY A 149 3.28 6.77 14.25
C GLY A 149 3.29 6.96 15.77
N VAL A 150 3.35 5.85 16.49
CA VAL A 150 3.40 5.89 17.96
C VAL A 150 4.70 6.53 18.48
N VAL A 151 5.86 6.12 17.96
CA VAL A 151 7.18 6.54 18.50
C VAL A 151 7.56 7.95 18.06
N ILE A 152 7.27 8.34 16.82
CA ILE A 152 7.71 9.62 16.24
C ILE A 152 6.64 10.70 16.37
N LEU A 153 5.37 10.36 16.11
CA LEU A 153 4.27 11.33 16.16
C LEU A 153 3.57 11.37 17.53
N GLY A 154 3.87 10.43 18.43
CA GLY A 154 3.22 10.36 19.74
C GLY A 154 1.74 9.95 19.67
N GLU A 155 1.35 9.23 18.60
CA GLU A 155 -0.03 8.76 18.46
C GLU A 155 -0.39 7.77 19.57
N PRO A 156 -1.63 7.81 20.09
CA PRO A 156 -2.04 6.91 21.16
C PRO A 156 -2.10 5.47 20.66
N PHE A 157 -1.30 4.60 21.27
CA PHE A 157 -1.34 3.16 21.00
C PHE A 157 -2.51 2.52 21.73
N THR A 158 -3.64 2.42 21.07
CA THR A 158 -4.87 1.86 21.66
C THR A 158 -4.82 0.33 21.70
N ALA A 159 -5.57 -0.27 22.66
CA ALA A 159 -5.71 -1.72 22.74
C ALA A 159 -6.30 -2.33 21.46
N TRP A 160 -7.13 -1.58 20.75
CA TRP A 160 -7.72 -1.99 19.46
C TRP A 160 -6.69 -2.10 18.35
N ILE A 161 -5.76 -1.15 18.28
CA ILE A 161 -4.62 -1.18 17.36
C ILE A 161 -3.73 -2.39 17.66
N ALA A 162 -3.43 -2.62 18.94
CA ALA A 162 -2.64 -3.78 19.36
C ALA A 162 -3.31 -5.11 19.00
N ALA A 163 -4.61 -5.27 19.28
CA ALA A 163 -5.36 -6.47 18.98
C ALA A 163 -5.47 -6.72 17.47
N GLY A 164 -5.80 -5.70 16.68
CA GLY A 164 -5.88 -5.80 15.22
C GLY A 164 -4.53 -6.13 14.60
N THR A 165 -3.46 -5.49 15.06
CA THR A 165 -2.08 -5.79 14.64
C THR A 165 -1.70 -7.24 14.94
N ALA A 166 -2.00 -7.75 16.15
CA ALA A 166 -1.75 -9.13 16.52
C ALA A 166 -2.53 -10.13 15.64
N LEU A 167 -3.80 -9.83 15.31
CA LEU A 167 -4.60 -10.62 14.40
C LEU A 167 -4.03 -10.64 12.97
N VAL A 168 -3.59 -9.50 12.45
CA VAL A 168 -2.94 -9.42 11.14
C VAL A 168 -1.68 -10.28 11.11
N ILE A 169 -0.81 -10.17 12.10
CA ILE A 169 0.42 -10.98 12.21
C ILE A 169 0.08 -12.48 12.27
N ALA A 170 -0.88 -12.85 13.11
CA ALA A 170 -1.32 -14.24 13.25
C ALA A 170 -1.86 -14.80 11.91
N GLY A 171 -2.66 -14.01 11.19
CA GLY A 171 -3.19 -14.38 9.89
C GLY A 171 -2.09 -14.57 8.84
N ILE A 172 -1.10 -13.67 8.79
CA ILE A 172 0.08 -13.79 7.92
C ILE A 172 0.86 -15.07 8.26
N PHE A 173 1.09 -15.35 9.54
CA PHE A 173 1.82 -16.53 9.99
C PHE A 173 1.12 -17.82 9.58
N VAL A 174 -0.22 -17.91 9.76
CA VAL A 174 -1.03 -19.06 9.34
C VAL A 174 -0.98 -19.23 7.82
N PHE A 175 -1.06 -18.12 7.06
CA PHE A 175 -0.99 -18.13 5.61
C PHE A 175 0.38 -18.64 5.11
N THR A 176 1.48 -18.22 5.74
CA THR A 176 2.84 -18.49 5.29
C THR A 176 3.30 -19.90 5.68
N ARG A 177 2.90 -20.40 6.86
CA ARG A 177 3.41 -21.65 7.43
C ARG A 177 3.03 -22.92 6.64
N LYS A 178 1.97 -22.90 5.83
CA LYS A 178 1.50 -24.02 5.02
C LYS A 178 1.56 -23.78 3.51
N GLY A 179 2.29 -22.79 3.07
CA GLY A 179 2.59 -22.53 1.66
C GLY A 179 3.88 -23.20 1.15
N ARG A 180 4.56 -23.97 2.03
CA ARG A 180 5.69 -24.83 1.68
C ARG A 180 5.27 -26.23 1.31
#